data_63b6d30df5613611bdef5688925a9af6
#
_entry.id   63b6d30df5613611bdef5688925a9af6
#
_cell.length_a   1.000
_cell.length_b   1.000
_cell.length_c   1.000
_cell.angle_alpha   90.00
_cell.angle_beta   90.00
_cell.angle_gamma   90.00
#
_symmetry.space_group_name_H-M   'P 1'
#
loop_
_entity.id
_entity.type
_entity.pdbx_description
1 polymer ?
#
loop_
_entity_poly.entity_id
_entity_poly.type
_entity_poly.pdbx_seq_one_letter_code
_entity_poly.pdbx_strand_id
1 'polypeptide(L)'
;MVEIVRYLLGGWLADWLIYLIAYIIVTTILLIVAPLTMMMQVWFERRAVARMQDRLGPNRVGPAGLLQSIADGVKMFTKEDIVPRAADRWVHLLAPVIAVAPVMFMLAVIPWGRGVVPATINVSVLFVVAVSSVSAVGLMMAGWGSNNKFALLGAMRAVAQMVSYEIPAVMALVG
;
A
#
# COMPACT_ATOMS: atom_id res chain seq x y z
N MET A 1 -6.42 5.18 21.49
CA MET A 1 -4.96 4.93 21.49
C MET A 1 -4.20 5.99 22.25
N VAL A 2 -4.33 7.27 21.93
CA VAL A 2 -3.64 8.35 22.67
C VAL A 2 -3.99 8.31 24.18
N GLU A 3 -5.24 8.06 24.54
CA GLU A 3 -5.68 7.95 25.92
C GLU A 3 -5.05 6.76 26.67
N ILE A 4 -4.83 5.64 25.99
CA ILE A 4 -4.16 4.47 26.57
C ILE A 4 -2.69 4.79 26.84
N VAL A 5 -2.01 5.43 25.89
CA VAL A 5 -0.62 5.85 26.06
C VAL A 5 -0.51 6.92 27.15
N ARG A 6 -1.47 7.84 27.24
CA ARG A 6 -1.57 8.84 28.29
C ARG A 6 -1.79 8.23 29.67
N TYR A 7 -2.62 7.21 29.77
CA TYR A 7 -2.85 6.47 31.02
C TYR A 7 -1.58 5.76 31.50
N LEU A 8 -0.80 5.19 30.59
CA LEU A 8 0.41 4.44 30.91
C LEU A 8 1.62 5.35 31.23
N LEU A 9 1.74 6.49 30.56
CA LEU A 9 2.94 7.34 30.60
C LEU A 9 2.68 8.78 31.09
N GLY A 10 1.44 9.14 31.33
CA GLY A 10 1.00 10.52 31.62
C GLY A 10 1.51 11.13 32.94
N GLY A 11 2.17 10.35 33.78
CA GLY A 11 2.79 10.86 35.01
C GLY A 11 4.28 11.23 34.87
N TRP A 12 4.91 10.90 33.73
CA TRP A 12 6.37 10.97 33.56
C TRP A 12 6.85 11.81 32.41
N LEU A 13 5.98 12.06 31.40
CA LEU A 13 6.37 12.66 30.13
C LEU A 13 5.51 13.88 29.80
N ALA A 14 6.09 14.84 29.08
CA ALA A 14 5.37 15.99 28.55
C ALA A 14 4.30 15.56 27.53
N ASP A 15 3.15 16.25 27.48
CA ASP A 15 2.01 15.87 26.64
C ASP A 15 2.38 15.70 25.15
N TRP A 16 3.24 16.54 24.59
CA TRP A 16 3.69 16.43 23.21
C TRP A 16 4.45 15.13 22.90
N LEU A 17 5.26 14.63 23.88
CA LEU A 17 5.96 13.35 23.76
C LEU A 17 4.98 12.17 23.76
N ILE A 18 3.94 12.24 24.57
CA ILE A 18 2.88 11.21 24.63
C ILE A 18 2.17 11.11 23.27
N TYR A 19 1.83 12.24 22.66
CA TYR A 19 1.23 12.25 21.32
C TYR A 19 2.19 11.68 20.27
N LEU A 20 3.45 12.08 20.31
CA LEU A 20 4.47 11.59 19.37
C LEU A 20 4.64 10.07 19.47
N ILE A 21 4.76 9.53 20.68
CA ILE A 21 4.86 8.09 20.92
C ILE A 21 3.59 7.36 20.44
N ALA A 22 2.41 7.89 20.74
CA ALA A 22 1.16 7.30 20.31
C ALA A 22 1.04 7.23 18.77
N TYR A 23 1.43 8.30 18.07
CA TYR A 23 1.42 8.31 16.62
C TYR A 23 2.46 7.35 16.02
N ILE A 24 3.66 7.26 16.58
CA ILE A 24 4.66 6.29 16.16
C ILE A 24 4.14 4.86 16.32
N ILE A 25 3.54 4.53 17.45
CA ILE A 25 2.98 3.20 17.71
C ILE A 25 1.86 2.88 16.69
N VAL A 26 0.91 3.80 16.48
CA VAL A 26 -0.18 3.60 15.53
C VAL A 26 0.35 3.41 14.12
N THR A 27 1.27 4.27 13.69
CA THR A 27 1.87 4.18 12.35
C THR A 27 2.62 2.86 12.17
N THR A 28 3.39 2.44 13.17
CA THR A 28 4.12 1.15 13.14
C THR A 28 3.16 -0.03 13.03
N ILE A 29 2.08 -0.03 13.82
CA ILE A 29 1.06 -1.09 13.74
C ILE A 29 0.43 -1.13 12.36
N LEU A 30 0.07 0.01 11.76
CA LEU A 30 -0.51 0.09 10.44
C LEU A 30 0.45 -0.42 9.35
N LEU A 31 1.74 -0.04 9.44
CA LEU A 31 2.77 -0.49 8.52
C LEU A 31 3.04 -2.00 8.59
N ILE A 32 2.73 -2.65 9.72
CA ILE A 32 2.85 -4.09 9.87
C ILE A 32 1.56 -4.80 9.44
N VAL A 33 0.40 -4.31 9.87
CA VAL A 33 -0.88 -4.95 9.62
C VAL A 33 -1.26 -4.92 8.13
N ALA A 34 -0.99 -3.81 7.43
CA ALA A 34 -1.33 -3.68 6.02
C ALA A 34 -0.62 -4.72 5.11
N PRO A 35 0.72 -4.91 5.17
CA PRO A 35 1.37 -5.98 4.43
C PRO A 35 0.91 -7.38 4.83
N LEU A 36 0.63 -7.62 6.11
CA LEU A 36 0.14 -8.93 6.57
C LEU A 36 -1.24 -9.25 5.99
N THR A 37 -2.16 -8.29 5.97
CA THR A 37 -3.48 -8.48 5.35
C THR A 37 -3.35 -8.71 3.84
N MET A 38 -2.45 -8.00 3.17
CA MET A 38 -2.17 -8.20 1.75
C MET A 38 -1.59 -9.60 1.47
N MET A 39 -0.67 -10.09 2.29
CA MET A 39 -0.15 -11.46 2.20
C MET A 39 -1.26 -12.52 2.32
N MET A 40 -2.21 -12.33 3.22
CA MET A 40 -3.37 -13.20 3.38
C MET A 40 -4.28 -13.17 2.15
N GLN A 41 -4.53 -11.99 1.58
CA GLN A 41 -5.31 -11.85 0.35
C GLN A 41 -4.66 -12.54 -0.84
N VAL A 42 -3.35 -12.37 -1.05
CA VAL A 42 -2.61 -13.04 -2.12
C VAL A 42 -2.66 -14.56 -1.99
N TRP A 43 -2.53 -15.09 -0.76
CA TRP A 43 -2.70 -16.52 -0.51
C TRP A 43 -4.11 -17.00 -0.87
N PHE A 44 -5.14 -16.27 -0.45
CA PHE A 44 -6.53 -16.61 -0.75
C PHE A 44 -6.81 -16.56 -2.25
N GLU A 45 -6.38 -15.51 -2.94
CA GLU A 45 -6.53 -15.34 -4.40
C GLU A 45 -5.89 -16.49 -5.15
N ARG A 46 -4.62 -16.82 -4.88
CA ARG A 46 -3.92 -17.94 -5.52
C ARG A 46 -4.64 -19.27 -5.33
N ARG A 47 -5.25 -19.47 -4.17
CA ARG A 47 -5.98 -20.70 -3.85
C ARG A 47 -7.35 -20.74 -4.52
N ALA A 48 -8.05 -19.62 -4.56
CA ALA A 48 -9.34 -19.52 -5.25
C ALA A 48 -9.18 -19.73 -6.77
N VAL A 49 -8.22 -19.05 -7.39
CA VAL A 49 -7.91 -19.22 -8.83
C VAL A 49 -7.48 -20.65 -9.14
N ALA A 50 -6.67 -21.27 -8.28
CA ALA A 50 -6.24 -22.66 -8.49
C ALA A 50 -7.43 -23.63 -8.50
N ARG A 51 -8.40 -23.44 -7.60
CA ARG A 51 -9.64 -24.27 -7.59
C ARG A 51 -10.48 -24.05 -8.83
N MET A 52 -10.59 -22.83 -9.35
CA MET A 52 -11.29 -22.55 -10.60
C MET A 52 -10.60 -23.20 -11.82
N GLN A 53 -9.29 -23.47 -11.71
CA GLN A 53 -8.49 -24.09 -12.76
C GLN A 53 -8.26 -25.59 -12.51
N ASP A 54 -9.01 -26.25 -11.63
CA ASP A 54 -8.88 -27.66 -11.26
C ASP A 54 -7.45 -28.08 -10.89
N ARG A 55 -6.67 -27.18 -10.23
CA ARG A 55 -5.32 -27.46 -9.75
C ARG A 55 -5.16 -27.12 -8.28
N LEU A 56 -4.14 -27.70 -7.64
CA LEU A 56 -3.77 -27.38 -6.27
C LEU A 56 -3.04 -26.03 -6.22
N GLY A 57 -3.53 -25.12 -5.37
CA GLY A 57 -2.83 -23.89 -5.03
C GLY A 57 -1.62 -24.15 -4.10
N PRO A 58 -1.02 -23.08 -3.55
CA PRO A 58 0.07 -23.20 -2.60
C PRO A 58 -0.30 -24.15 -1.46
N ASN A 59 0.50 -25.20 -1.24
CA ASN A 59 0.18 -26.26 -0.26
C ASN A 59 1.39 -26.76 0.52
N ARG A 60 2.64 -26.44 0.10
CA ARG A 60 3.84 -27.07 0.64
C ARG A 60 4.55 -26.26 1.72
N VAL A 61 4.45 -24.93 1.70
CA VAL A 61 5.18 -24.05 2.62
C VAL A 61 4.29 -23.69 3.80
N GLY A 62 4.52 -24.31 4.95
CA GLY A 62 3.70 -24.16 6.15
C GLY A 62 2.32 -24.84 6.05
N PRO A 63 1.48 -24.74 7.08
CA PRO A 63 0.16 -25.36 7.09
C PRO A 63 -0.68 -24.75 5.96
N ALA A 64 -1.13 -25.63 5.05
CA ALA A 64 -1.93 -25.27 3.88
C ALA A 64 -1.33 -24.19 2.97
N GLY A 65 0.02 -24.04 2.95
CA GLY A 65 0.71 -23.05 2.12
C GLY A 65 0.62 -21.60 2.59
N LEU A 66 0.20 -21.34 3.82
CA LEU A 66 0.05 -19.98 4.39
C LEU A 66 1.37 -19.19 4.39
N LEU A 67 2.49 -19.87 4.64
CA LEU A 67 3.81 -19.23 4.69
C LEU A 67 4.40 -18.96 3.30
N GLN A 68 3.73 -19.34 2.23
CA GLN A 68 4.23 -19.12 0.86
C GLN A 68 4.43 -17.63 0.56
N SER A 69 3.50 -16.77 1.02
CA SER A 69 3.61 -15.32 0.81
C SER A 69 4.82 -14.72 1.53
N ILE A 70 5.18 -15.26 2.70
CA ILE A 70 6.38 -14.85 3.44
C ILE A 70 7.64 -15.30 2.69
N ALA A 71 7.66 -16.54 2.20
CA ALA A 71 8.78 -17.06 1.41
C ALA A 71 8.99 -16.25 0.12
N ASP A 72 7.89 -15.82 -0.53
CA ASP A 72 7.95 -14.95 -1.70
C ASP A 72 8.51 -13.55 -1.34
N GLY A 73 8.14 -13.01 -0.18
CA GLY A 73 8.70 -11.77 0.33
C GLY A 73 10.20 -11.86 0.59
N VAL A 74 10.67 -12.90 1.31
CA VAL A 74 12.09 -13.12 1.57
C VAL A 74 12.86 -13.29 0.26
N LYS A 75 12.32 -14.02 -0.69
CA LYS A 75 12.92 -14.18 -2.02
C LYS A 75 13.08 -12.81 -2.71
N MET A 76 12.11 -11.92 -2.61
CA MET A 76 12.20 -10.58 -3.21
C MET A 76 13.30 -9.72 -2.58
N PHE A 77 13.49 -9.80 -1.27
CA PHE A 77 14.56 -9.07 -0.58
C PHE A 77 15.97 -9.61 -0.87
N THR A 78 16.09 -10.90 -1.16
CA THR A 78 17.37 -11.54 -1.47
C THR A 78 17.70 -11.53 -2.96
N LYS A 79 16.74 -11.16 -3.81
CA LYS A 79 16.91 -11.12 -5.24
C LYS A 79 17.72 -9.88 -5.66
N GLU A 80 18.55 -10.07 -6.67
CA GLU A 80 19.32 -9.00 -7.30
C GLU A 80 18.41 -7.90 -7.86
N ASP A 81 18.73 -6.65 -7.54
CA ASP A 81 18.03 -5.47 -8.09
C ASP A 81 18.68 -5.05 -9.41
N ILE A 82 17.95 -5.24 -10.52
CA ILE A 82 18.43 -5.00 -11.86
C ILE A 82 17.81 -3.72 -12.41
N VAL A 83 18.65 -2.68 -12.57
CA VAL A 83 18.25 -1.43 -13.22
C VAL A 83 18.76 -1.42 -14.66
N PRO A 84 17.90 -1.19 -15.67
CA PRO A 84 18.34 -1.10 -17.08
C PRO A 84 19.41 0.01 -17.27
N ARG A 85 20.43 -0.27 -18.10
CA ARG A 85 21.54 0.68 -18.32
C ARG A 85 21.09 2.05 -18.83
N ALA A 86 20.05 2.09 -19.64
CA ALA A 86 19.51 3.31 -20.23
C ALA A 86 18.47 4.00 -19.35
N ALA A 87 18.10 3.43 -18.22
CA ALA A 87 17.08 4.00 -17.33
C ALA A 87 17.59 5.25 -16.61
N ASP A 88 16.70 6.22 -16.41
CA ASP A 88 16.95 7.32 -15.50
C ASP A 88 16.86 6.79 -14.06
N ARG A 89 18.02 6.65 -13.43
CA ARG A 89 18.18 6.00 -12.12
C ARG A 89 17.32 6.65 -11.03
N TRP A 90 17.24 7.98 -11.00
CA TRP A 90 16.50 8.70 -9.98
C TRP A 90 14.99 8.55 -10.15
N VAL A 91 14.51 8.72 -11.38
CA VAL A 91 13.07 8.56 -11.70
C VAL A 91 12.65 7.12 -11.48
N HIS A 92 13.47 6.16 -11.89
CA HIS A 92 13.21 4.73 -11.71
C HIS A 92 13.13 4.32 -10.23
N LEU A 93 14.03 4.86 -9.39
CA LEU A 93 14.05 4.58 -7.95
C LEU A 93 12.87 5.23 -7.21
N LEU A 94 12.48 6.45 -7.60
CA LEU A 94 11.39 7.18 -6.96
C LEU A 94 10.00 6.66 -7.37
N ALA A 95 9.86 6.10 -8.56
CA ALA A 95 8.58 5.63 -9.08
C ALA A 95 7.84 4.67 -8.15
N PRO A 96 8.44 3.57 -7.63
CA PRO A 96 7.75 2.67 -6.71
C PRO A 96 7.42 3.34 -5.37
N VAL A 97 8.25 4.28 -4.90
CA VAL A 97 7.98 5.04 -3.67
C VAL A 97 6.73 5.89 -3.85
N ILE A 98 6.64 6.64 -4.95
CA ILE A 98 5.48 7.50 -5.25
C ILE A 98 4.23 6.66 -5.54
N ALA A 99 4.36 5.46 -6.09
CA ALA A 99 3.23 4.57 -6.33
C ALA A 99 2.67 3.97 -5.03
N VAL A 100 3.53 3.65 -4.04
CA VAL A 100 3.13 2.99 -2.78
C VAL A 100 2.77 3.99 -1.68
N ALA A 101 3.43 5.15 -1.61
CA ALA A 101 3.19 6.16 -0.58
C ALA A 101 1.71 6.55 -0.43
N PRO A 102 0.92 6.77 -1.50
CA PRO A 102 -0.50 7.07 -1.39
C PRO A 102 -1.29 6.02 -0.60
N VAL A 103 -1.00 4.74 -0.82
CA VAL A 103 -1.68 3.63 -0.12
C VAL A 103 -1.44 3.73 1.40
N MET A 104 -0.23 4.07 1.81
CA MET A 104 0.10 4.24 3.23
C MET A 104 -0.64 5.45 3.84
N PHE A 105 -0.77 6.55 3.10
CA PHE A 105 -1.54 7.72 3.55
C PHE A 105 -3.03 7.44 3.69
N MET A 106 -3.62 6.63 2.80
CA MET A 106 -5.03 6.23 2.91
C MET A 106 -5.32 5.45 4.19
N LEU A 107 -4.39 4.59 4.65
CA LEU A 107 -4.55 3.81 5.87
C LEU A 107 -4.73 4.69 7.13
N ALA A 108 -4.22 5.92 7.11
CA ALA A 108 -4.35 6.87 8.21
C ALA A 108 -5.78 7.38 8.42
N VAL A 109 -6.62 7.35 7.39
CA VAL A 109 -7.99 7.89 7.40
C VAL A 109 -9.03 6.79 7.56
N ILE A 110 -8.68 5.53 7.28
CA ILE A 110 -9.59 4.39 7.38
C ILE A 110 -9.89 4.08 8.87
N PRO A 111 -11.19 3.98 9.26
CA PRO A 111 -11.55 3.58 10.61
C PRO A 111 -11.29 2.08 10.82
N TRP A 112 -10.38 1.73 11.68
CA TRP A 112 -10.02 0.35 12.01
C TRP A 112 -10.90 -0.28 13.09
N GLY A 113 -11.71 0.54 13.77
CA GLY A 113 -12.63 0.10 14.79
C GLY A 113 -13.36 1.25 15.47
N ARG A 114 -14.25 0.94 16.42
CA ARG A 114 -14.96 1.97 17.19
C ARG A 114 -13.97 2.80 18.00
N GLY A 115 -13.86 4.09 17.67
CA GLY A 115 -12.91 5.00 18.34
C GLY A 115 -11.44 4.83 17.94
N VAL A 116 -11.13 3.97 16.96
CA VAL A 116 -9.77 3.75 16.45
C VAL A 116 -9.67 4.33 15.03
N VAL A 117 -9.60 5.64 14.97
CA VAL A 117 -9.33 6.40 13.73
C VAL A 117 -8.03 7.15 13.95
N PRO A 118 -6.97 6.87 13.14
CA PRO A 118 -5.68 7.53 13.32
C PRO A 118 -5.75 9.03 13.07
N ALA A 119 -6.44 9.45 11.99
CA ALA A 119 -6.64 10.84 11.66
C ALA A 119 -8.13 11.10 11.31
N THR A 120 -8.75 12.04 12.02
CA THR A 120 -10.13 12.49 11.74
C THR A 120 -10.08 13.73 10.85
N ILE A 121 -10.45 13.56 9.58
CA ILE A 121 -10.51 14.63 8.58
C ILE A 121 -11.96 14.77 8.12
N ASN A 122 -12.53 15.99 8.16
CA ASN A 122 -13.92 16.24 7.77
C ASN A 122 -14.23 15.85 6.31
N VAL A 123 -13.21 15.88 5.44
CA VAL A 123 -13.30 15.55 4.01
C VAL A 123 -12.55 14.26 3.68
N SER A 124 -12.64 13.23 4.54
CA SER A 124 -11.86 11.99 4.43
C SER A 124 -12.05 11.25 3.10
N VAL A 125 -13.28 11.25 2.55
CA VAL A 125 -13.55 10.60 1.25
C VAL A 125 -12.84 11.34 0.12
N LEU A 126 -12.90 12.66 0.10
CA LEU A 126 -12.18 13.45 -0.89
C LEU A 126 -10.67 13.29 -0.76
N PHE A 127 -10.17 13.21 0.47
CA PHE A 127 -8.75 12.94 0.74
C PHE A 127 -8.30 11.59 0.15
N VAL A 128 -9.09 10.52 0.34
CA VAL A 128 -8.79 9.19 -0.22
C VAL A 128 -8.72 9.25 -1.75
N VAL A 129 -9.67 9.90 -2.40
CA VAL A 129 -9.68 10.05 -3.85
C VAL A 129 -8.47 10.87 -4.33
N ALA A 130 -8.21 12.02 -3.71
CA ALA A 130 -7.08 12.87 -4.10
C ALA A 130 -5.73 12.18 -3.93
N VAL A 131 -5.57 11.41 -2.87
CA VAL A 131 -4.32 10.68 -2.60
C VAL A 131 -4.17 9.47 -3.55
N SER A 132 -5.29 8.79 -3.92
CA SER A 132 -5.23 7.68 -4.90
C SER A 132 -4.71 8.12 -6.25
N SER A 133 -5.07 9.32 -6.72
CA SER A 133 -4.62 9.86 -8.01
C SER A 133 -3.10 10.03 -8.11
N VAL A 134 -2.41 10.21 -6.99
CA VAL A 134 -0.95 10.34 -6.96
C VAL A 134 -0.26 9.04 -7.42
N SER A 135 -0.88 7.88 -7.21
CA SER A 135 -0.32 6.60 -7.66
C SER A 135 -0.16 6.50 -9.18
N ALA A 136 -1.04 7.19 -9.93
CA ALA A 136 -0.95 7.27 -11.38
C ALA A 136 0.34 7.98 -11.84
N VAL A 137 0.79 9.00 -11.09
CA VAL A 137 2.07 9.67 -11.34
C VAL A 137 3.23 8.69 -11.15
N GLY A 138 3.20 7.87 -10.11
CA GLY A 138 4.20 6.83 -9.86
C GLY A 138 4.33 5.84 -11.03
N LEU A 139 3.20 5.38 -11.57
CA LEU A 139 3.17 4.49 -12.73
C LEU A 139 3.74 5.17 -13.99
N MET A 140 3.39 6.44 -14.22
CA MET A 140 3.93 7.20 -15.34
C MET A 140 5.44 7.39 -15.23
N MET A 141 5.93 7.67 -14.03
CA MET A 141 7.36 7.78 -13.73
C MET A 141 8.09 6.45 -13.98
N ALA A 142 7.51 5.32 -13.61
CA ALA A 142 8.09 4.00 -13.85
C ALA A 142 8.27 3.73 -15.36
N GLY A 143 7.24 4.04 -16.17
CA GLY A 143 7.31 3.89 -17.62
C GLY A 143 8.31 4.83 -18.28
N TRP A 144 8.30 6.09 -17.88
CA TRP A 144 9.23 7.11 -18.39
C TRP A 144 10.68 6.79 -17.98
N GLY A 145 10.92 6.53 -16.69
CA GLY A 145 12.24 6.27 -16.13
C GLY A 145 12.93 5.02 -16.70
N SER A 146 12.14 4.06 -17.23
CA SER A 146 12.69 2.85 -17.86
C SER A 146 13.36 3.12 -19.21
N ASN A 147 13.21 4.31 -19.79
CA ASN A 147 13.73 4.72 -21.10
C ASN A 147 13.48 3.68 -22.22
N ASN A 148 12.30 3.08 -22.20
CA ASN A 148 11.85 2.10 -23.18
C ASN A 148 10.48 2.49 -23.71
N LYS A 149 10.34 2.61 -25.04
CA LYS A 149 9.10 3.00 -25.69
C LYS A 149 7.91 2.06 -25.36
N PHE A 150 8.16 0.77 -25.20
CA PHE A 150 7.12 -0.20 -24.85
C PHE A 150 6.70 -0.09 -23.38
N ALA A 151 7.66 0.18 -22.48
CA ALA A 151 7.37 0.45 -21.08
C ALA A 151 6.54 1.74 -20.94
N LEU A 152 6.88 2.79 -21.68
CA LEU A 152 6.13 4.03 -21.72
C LEU A 152 4.69 3.84 -22.22
N LEU A 153 4.51 3.11 -23.33
CA LEU A 153 3.17 2.79 -23.85
C LEU A 153 2.34 1.97 -22.85
N GLY A 154 2.98 1.02 -22.16
CA GLY A 154 2.33 0.25 -21.09
C GLY A 154 1.88 1.13 -19.92
N ALA A 155 2.74 2.04 -19.47
CA ALA A 155 2.42 2.99 -18.40
C ALA A 155 1.29 3.94 -18.81
N MET A 156 1.34 4.51 -20.01
CA MET A 156 0.27 5.38 -20.54
C MET A 156 -1.08 4.66 -20.60
N ARG A 157 -1.10 3.40 -21.02
CA ARG A 157 -2.32 2.59 -21.02
C ARG A 157 -2.86 2.39 -19.61
N ALA A 158 -2.00 2.01 -18.66
CA ALA A 158 -2.40 1.80 -17.28
C ALA A 158 -2.94 3.09 -16.64
N VAL A 159 -2.26 4.21 -16.83
CA VAL A 159 -2.69 5.53 -16.32
C VAL A 159 -4.02 5.96 -16.97
N ALA A 160 -4.18 5.79 -18.28
CA ALA A 160 -5.44 6.10 -18.95
C ALA A 160 -6.61 5.28 -18.41
N GLN A 161 -6.39 3.99 -18.10
CA GLN A 161 -7.39 3.15 -17.46
C GLN A 161 -7.72 3.63 -16.06
N MET A 162 -6.71 3.95 -15.22
CA MET A 162 -6.93 4.44 -13.86
C MET A 162 -7.73 5.74 -13.86
N VAL A 163 -7.35 6.73 -14.64
CA VAL A 163 -8.08 8.00 -14.76
C VAL A 163 -9.52 7.80 -15.26
N SER A 164 -9.72 6.90 -16.21
CA SER A 164 -11.06 6.57 -16.74
C SER A 164 -11.97 5.94 -15.68
N TYR A 165 -11.43 5.19 -14.74
CA TYR A 165 -12.19 4.65 -13.60
C TYR A 165 -12.40 5.68 -12.49
N GLU A 166 -11.43 6.56 -12.27
CA GLU A 166 -11.45 7.52 -11.17
C GLU A 166 -12.55 8.56 -11.37
N ILE A 167 -12.75 9.07 -12.59
CA ILE A 167 -13.76 10.08 -12.90
C ILE A 167 -15.18 9.59 -12.55
N PRO A 168 -15.68 8.43 -13.03
CA PRO A 168 -16.99 7.91 -12.64
C PRO A 168 -17.10 7.63 -11.12
N ALA A 169 -16.02 7.15 -10.50
CA ALA A 169 -16.01 6.89 -9.06
C ALA A 169 -16.19 8.19 -8.25
N VAL A 170 -15.48 9.26 -8.62
CA VAL A 170 -15.64 10.58 -7.99
C VAL A 170 -17.05 11.13 -8.20
N MET A 171 -17.57 11.03 -9.42
CA MET A 171 -18.94 11.48 -9.72
C MET A 171 -20.00 10.74 -8.91
N ALA A 172 -19.82 9.43 -8.71
CA ALA A 172 -20.72 8.62 -7.89
C ALA A 172 -20.63 8.94 -6.38
N LEU A 173 -19.49 9.47 -5.91
CA LEU A 173 -19.29 9.86 -4.52
C LEU A 173 -19.83 11.27 -4.21
N VAL A 174 -19.90 12.14 -5.21
CA VAL A 174 -20.37 13.52 -5.08
C VAL A 174 -21.89 13.63 -5.27
N GLY A 175 -22.52 12.73 -6.04
CA GLY A 175 -23.97 12.65 -6.25
C GLY A 175 -24.67 11.93 -5.13
#